data_f2726cb7f6d07c48a843b049b0d5918b
#
_entry.id   f2726cb7f6d07c48a843b049b0d5918b
#
_cell.length_a   1.000
_cell.length_b   1.000
_cell.length_c   1.000
_cell.angle_alpha   90.00
_cell.angle_beta   90.00
_cell.angle_gamma   90.00
#
_symmetry.space_group_name_H-M   'P 1'
#
loop_
_entity.id
_entity.type
_entity.pdbx_description
1 polymer ?
#
loop_
_entity_poly.entity_id
_entity_poly.type
_entity_poly.pdbx_seq_one_letter_code
_entity_poly.pdbx_strand_id
1 'polypeptide(L)'
;MIELIAAAARTGVIGAENKLLWRIPEDFAFFKKTTMGSPVVMGSRTWASIGRALPGRLNVIVSRRLQPADISAKNVVVVKSLNEALSLAQARSRTGRVFVIGGGEIYRRTIAIADRVWLTKIDHDFEGD
;
A
#
# COMPACT_ATOMS: atom_id res chain seq x y z
N MET A 1 3.89 8.28 -12.00
CA MET A 1 2.89 8.93 -11.15
C MET A 1 2.77 8.18 -9.83
N ILE A 2 2.97 8.86 -8.75
CA ILE A 2 2.88 8.28 -7.40
C ILE A 2 1.49 8.59 -6.86
N GLU A 3 0.75 7.56 -6.49
CA GLU A 3 -0.61 7.71 -5.98
C GLU A 3 -0.74 7.00 -4.64
N LEU A 4 -1.35 7.68 -3.68
CA LEU A 4 -1.68 7.08 -2.41
C LEU A 4 -3.10 6.54 -2.48
N ILE A 5 -3.32 5.37 -1.89
CA ILE A 5 -4.66 4.82 -1.80
C ILE A 5 -4.89 4.30 -0.37
N ALA A 6 -5.94 4.78 0.25
CA ALA A 6 -6.24 4.47 1.65
C ALA A 6 -7.74 4.44 1.87
N ALA A 7 -8.17 3.68 2.87
CA ALA A 7 -9.52 3.73 3.37
C ALA A 7 -9.53 4.51 4.69
N ALA A 8 -10.54 5.34 4.89
CA ALA A 8 -10.70 6.11 6.11
C ALA A 8 -12.13 5.96 6.64
N ALA A 9 -12.23 5.81 7.96
CA ALA A 9 -13.52 5.84 8.63
C ALA A 9 -14.08 7.26 8.61
N ARG A 10 -15.37 7.39 8.91
CA ARG A 10 -16.04 8.69 8.98
C ARG A 10 -15.31 9.68 9.89
N THR A 11 -14.68 9.19 10.93
CA THR A 11 -13.92 10.00 11.88
C THR A 11 -12.58 10.51 11.34
N GLY A 12 -12.20 10.08 10.14
CA GLY A 12 -10.90 10.45 9.57
C GLY A 12 -9.75 9.56 9.99
N VAL A 13 -10.01 8.51 10.74
CA VAL A 13 -8.98 7.56 11.17
C VAL A 13 -8.58 6.69 9.98
N ILE A 14 -7.29 6.63 9.70
CA ILE A 14 -6.75 5.84 8.61
C ILE A 14 -6.04 4.63 9.18
N GLY A 15 -6.57 3.44 8.88
CA GLY A 15 -5.91 2.18 9.23
C GLY A 15 -5.67 1.99 10.73
N ALA A 16 -6.69 1.59 11.47
CA ALA A 16 -6.56 1.32 12.90
C ALA A 16 -5.40 0.36 13.15
N GLU A 17 -4.43 0.75 13.98
CA GLU A 17 -3.25 -0.04 14.34
C GLU A 17 -2.48 -0.59 13.14
N ASN A 18 -2.39 0.19 12.06
CA ASN A 18 -1.77 -0.24 10.81
C ASN A 18 -2.47 -1.40 10.12
N LYS A 19 -3.69 -1.71 10.53
CA LYS A 19 -4.51 -2.70 9.82
C LYS A 19 -5.24 -2.00 8.69
N LEU A 20 -5.43 -2.70 7.59
CA LEU A 20 -6.23 -2.17 6.51
C LEU A 20 -7.70 -2.23 6.89
N LEU A 21 -8.40 -1.11 6.73
CA LEU A 21 -9.85 -1.07 6.90
C LEU A 21 -10.57 -1.58 5.64
N TRP A 22 -9.90 -2.44 4.88
CA TRP A 22 -10.37 -3.00 3.62
C TRP A 22 -11.24 -4.25 3.83
N ARG A 23 -12.07 -4.27 4.86
CA ARG A 23 -12.92 -5.43 5.15
C ARG A 23 -14.31 -5.31 4.53
N ILE A 24 -14.62 -4.15 3.97
CA ILE A 24 -15.88 -3.92 3.29
C ILE A 24 -15.70 -4.33 1.84
N PRO A 25 -16.52 -5.25 1.32
CA PRO A 25 -16.30 -5.81 -0.03
C PRO A 25 -16.18 -4.78 -1.14
N GLU A 26 -16.93 -3.68 -1.08
CA GLU A 26 -16.86 -2.62 -2.09
C GLU A 26 -15.50 -1.93 -2.10
N ASP A 27 -14.90 -1.74 -0.91
CA ASP A 27 -13.58 -1.11 -0.80
C ASP A 27 -12.51 -2.03 -1.35
N PHE A 28 -12.60 -3.32 -1.10
CA PHE A 28 -11.69 -4.29 -1.69
C PHE A 28 -11.80 -4.32 -3.20
N ALA A 29 -13.01 -4.29 -3.73
CA ALA A 29 -13.24 -4.31 -5.17
C ALA A 29 -12.66 -3.06 -5.83
N PHE A 30 -12.88 -1.89 -5.23
CA PHE A 30 -12.32 -0.63 -5.71
C PHE A 30 -10.79 -0.66 -5.66
N PHE A 31 -10.23 -1.08 -4.54
CA PHE A 31 -8.78 -1.18 -4.35
C PHE A 31 -8.15 -2.10 -5.39
N LYS A 32 -8.70 -3.28 -5.56
CA LYS A 32 -8.21 -4.26 -6.51
C LYS A 32 -8.26 -3.73 -7.94
N LYS A 33 -9.39 -3.18 -8.33
CA LYS A 33 -9.58 -2.62 -9.68
C LYS A 33 -8.62 -1.46 -9.95
N THR A 34 -8.46 -0.58 -8.97
CA THR A 34 -7.64 0.63 -9.13
C THR A 34 -6.16 0.30 -9.23
N THR A 35 -5.67 -0.66 -8.42
CA THR A 35 -4.25 -0.99 -8.36
C THR A 35 -3.81 -2.10 -9.30
N MET A 36 -4.75 -2.82 -9.90
CA MET A 36 -4.41 -3.98 -10.72
C MET A 36 -3.47 -3.61 -11.86
N GLY A 37 -2.41 -4.39 -12.02
CA GLY A 37 -1.42 -4.19 -13.06
C GLY A 37 -0.34 -3.17 -12.72
N SER A 38 -0.45 -2.49 -11.59
CA SER A 38 0.51 -1.47 -11.17
C SER A 38 1.28 -1.92 -9.94
N PRO A 39 2.53 -1.43 -9.74
CA PRO A 39 3.26 -1.74 -8.50
C PRO A 39 2.57 -1.14 -7.28
N VAL A 40 2.65 -1.87 -6.17
CA VAL A 40 2.16 -1.41 -4.87
C VAL A 40 3.34 -1.36 -3.89
N VAL A 41 3.47 -0.24 -3.18
CA VAL A 41 4.54 -0.02 -2.21
C VAL A 41 3.93 -0.02 -0.82
N MET A 42 4.53 -0.77 0.09
CA MET A 42 4.00 -0.94 1.45
C MET A 42 5.11 -1.10 2.47
N GLY A 43 4.79 -0.80 3.72
CA GLY A 43 5.68 -1.12 4.84
C GLY A 43 5.49 -2.56 5.30
N SER A 44 6.38 -3.02 6.19
CA SER A 44 6.37 -4.39 6.69
C SER A 44 5.11 -4.74 7.47
N ARG A 45 4.55 -3.78 8.20
CA ARG A 45 3.32 -4.04 8.98
C ARG A 45 2.12 -4.23 8.06
N THR A 46 2.05 -3.46 6.98
CA THR A 46 1.00 -3.64 5.97
C THR A 46 1.14 -4.99 5.29
N TRP A 47 2.38 -5.37 4.94
CA TRP A 47 2.66 -6.70 4.39
C TRP A 47 2.16 -7.81 5.32
N ALA A 48 2.48 -7.73 6.61
CA ALA A 48 2.05 -8.71 7.60
C ALA A 48 0.53 -8.75 7.75
N SER A 49 -0.12 -7.59 7.68
CA SER A 49 -1.57 -7.49 7.78
C SER A 49 -2.29 -8.13 6.59
N ILE A 50 -1.76 -7.96 5.39
CA ILE A 50 -2.34 -8.56 4.19
C ILE A 50 -2.11 -10.07 4.19
N GLY A 51 -0.94 -10.51 4.66
CA GLY A 51 -0.61 -11.92 4.83
C GLY A 51 -0.13 -12.64 3.58
N ARG A 52 -0.19 -12.03 2.42
CA ARG A 52 0.26 -12.60 1.16
C ARG A 52 0.47 -11.55 0.09
N ALA A 53 1.18 -11.91 -0.96
CA ALA A 53 1.36 -11.01 -2.09
C ALA A 53 0.02 -10.72 -2.78
N LEU A 54 -0.16 -9.47 -3.19
CA LEU A 54 -1.33 -9.07 -3.97
C LEU A 54 -1.15 -9.54 -5.41
N PRO A 55 -2.05 -10.37 -5.94
CA PRO A 55 -1.88 -10.95 -7.26
C PRO A 55 -1.94 -9.91 -8.38
N GLY A 56 -1.21 -10.16 -9.46
CA GLY A 56 -1.22 -9.29 -10.63
C GLY A 56 -0.54 -7.95 -10.47
N ARG A 57 0.22 -7.77 -9.39
CA ARG A 57 0.90 -6.52 -9.07
C ARG A 57 2.29 -6.82 -8.53
N LEU A 58 3.25 -5.93 -8.80
CA LEU A 58 4.55 -6.01 -8.14
C LEU A 58 4.39 -5.48 -6.72
N ASN A 59 4.72 -6.29 -5.74
CA ASN A 59 4.63 -5.93 -4.32
C ASN A 59 6.03 -5.49 -3.85
N VAL A 60 6.17 -4.21 -3.55
CA VAL A 60 7.43 -3.65 -3.06
C VAL A 60 7.31 -3.35 -1.58
N ILE A 61 8.09 -4.04 -0.78
CA ILE A 61 8.03 -3.94 0.68
C ILE A 61 9.23 -3.15 1.19
N VAL A 62 8.96 -2.09 1.95
CA VAL A 62 10.01 -1.31 2.60
C VAL A 62 10.22 -1.87 3.99
N SER A 63 11.39 -2.48 4.22
CA SER A 63 11.70 -3.05 5.52
C SER A 63 13.21 -3.16 5.71
N ARG A 64 13.67 -2.81 6.88
CA ARG A 64 15.07 -3.00 7.27
C ARG A 64 15.32 -4.37 7.90
N ARG A 65 14.26 -5.06 8.29
CA ARG A 65 14.34 -6.34 9.01
C ARG A 65 14.12 -7.55 8.12
N LEU A 66 13.16 -7.45 7.20
CA LEU A 66 12.89 -8.54 6.29
C LEU A 66 14.02 -8.67 5.28
N GLN A 67 14.41 -9.90 5.02
CA GLN A 67 15.38 -10.21 3.98
C GLN A 67 14.66 -10.79 2.78
N PRO A 68 15.17 -10.59 1.56
CA PRO A 68 14.56 -11.21 0.38
C PRO A 68 14.39 -12.71 0.50
N ALA A 69 15.30 -13.37 1.23
CA ALA A 69 15.22 -14.81 1.43
C ALA A 69 14.05 -15.25 2.31
N ASP A 70 13.48 -14.33 3.10
CA ASP A 70 12.35 -14.63 3.97
C ASP A 70 11.04 -14.73 3.19
N ILE A 71 11.05 -14.31 1.95
CA ILE A 71 9.84 -14.25 1.13
C ILE A 71 10.10 -14.97 -0.19
N SER A 72 9.43 -16.08 -0.40
CA SER A 72 9.54 -16.81 -1.64
C SER A 72 8.28 -16.63 -2.50
N ALA A 73 8.11 -15.44 -3.04
CA ALA A 73 6.99 -15.11 -3.90
C ALA A 73 7.50 -14.37 -5.14
N LYS A 74 6.93 -14.69 -6.29
CA LYS A 74 7.43 -14.19 -7.57
C LYS A 74 7.32 -12.69 -7.75
N ASN A 75 6.28 -12.09 -7.24
CA ASN A 75 6.00 -10.67 -7.46
C ASN A 75 6.28 -9.84 -6.23
N VAL A 76 7.28 -10.23 -5.45
CA VAL A 76 7.61 -9.52 -4.21
C VAL A 76 9.07 -9.13 -4.21
N VAL A 77 9.33 -7.87 -3.89
CA VAL A 77 10.67 -7.33 -3.73
C VAL A 77 10.75 -6.63 -2.39
N VAL A 78 11.80 -6.89 -1.63
CA VAL A 78 12.05 -6.22 -0.35
C VAL A 78 13.20 -5.24 -0.54
N VAL A 79 12.97 -3.99 -0.15
CA VAL A 79 13.98 -2.93 -0.21
C VAL A 79 14.10 -2.26 1.16
N LYS A 80 15.22 -1.59 1.41
CA LYS A 80 15.52 -1.05 2.73
C LYS A 80 15.09 0.39 2.92
N SER A 81 14.82 1.12 1.85
CA SER A 81 14.40 2.52 1.95
C SER A 81 13.20 2.81 1.06
N LEU A 82 12.44 3.84 1.46
CA LEU A 82 11.29 4.28 0.69
C LEU A 82 11.71 4.84 -0.67
N ASN A 83 12.81 5.60 -0.73
CA ASN A 83 13.30 6.14 -1.99
C ASN A 83 13.64 5.02 -2.97
N GLU A 84 14.30 3.97 -2.50
CA GLU A 84 14.62 2.81 -3.31
C GLU A 84 13.36 2.12 -3.81
N ALA A 85 12.34 1.99 -2.94
CA ALA A 85 11.07 1.39 -3.30
C ALA A 85 10.38 2.17 -4.41
N LEU A 86 10.30 3.48 -4.28
CA LEU A 86 9.63 4.32 -5.27
C LEU A 86 10.37 4.31 -6.61
N SER A 87 11.69 4.38 -6.59
CA SER A 87 12.50 4.33 -7.80
C SER A 87 12.33 3.01 -8.54
N LEU A 88 12.39 1.91 -7.81
CA LEU A 88 12.24 0.58 -8.39
C LEU A 88 10.83 0.38 -8.94
N ALA A 89 9.83 0.80 -8.20
CA ALA A 89 8.43 0.67 -8.64
C ALA A 89 8.16 1.51 -9.89
N GLN A 90 8.66 2.73 -9.95
CA GLN A 90 8.50 3.58 -11.12
C GLN A 90 9.20 2.98 -12.34
N ALA A 91 10.40 2.45 -12.16
CA ALA A 91 11.15 1.85 -13.25
C ALA A 91 10.48 0.61 -13.83
N ARG A 92 9.74 -0.13 -13.00
CA ARG A 92 9.07 -1.37 -13.42
C ARG A 92 7.60 -1.20 -13.75
N SER A 93 7.04 -0.03 -13.55
CA SER A 93 5.63 0.20 -13.81
C SER A 93 5.36 0.23 -15.31
N ARG A 94 4.42 -0.59 -15.74
CA ARG A 94 3.95 -0.61 -17.14
C ARG A 94 2.80 0.36 -17.37
N THR A 95 2.14 0.77 -16.30
CA THR A 95 1.00 1.69 -16.37
C THR A 95 1.43 3.15 -16.18
N GLY A 96 2.67 3.37 -15.74
CA GLY A 96 3.15 4.68 -15.34
C GLY A 96 2.68 5.08 -13.95
N ARG A 97 1.96 4.20 -13.25
CA ARG A 97 1.39 4.45 -11.93
C ARG A 97 2.06 3.60 -10.87
N VAL A 98 2.22 4.15 -9.69
CA VAL A 98 2.75 3.46 -8.52
C VAL A 98 1.83 3.79 -7.36
N PHE A 99 1.32 2.77 -6.67
CA PHE A 99 0.40 2.97 -5.54
C PHE A 99 1.10 2.72 -4.22
N VAL A 100 0.98 3.68 -3.31
CA VAL A 100 1.46 3.55 -1.94
C VAL A 100 0.25 3.16 -1.10
N ILE A 101 0.32 1.99 -0.47
CA ILE A 101 -0.85 1.40 0.20
C ILE A 101 -0.74 1.35 1.72
N GLY A 102 0.30 1.94 2.28
CA GLY A 102 0.40 2.11 3.72
C GLY A 102 1.67 1.53 4.31
N GLY A 103 1.87 1.60 5.60
CA GLY A 103 0.94 2.19 6.59
C GLY A 103 1.12 3.69 6.81
N GLY A 104 0.66 4.14 7.98
CA GLY A 104 0.59 5.57 8.29
C GLY A 104 1.90 6.32 8.13
N GLU A 105 3.03 5.74 8.55
CA GLU A 105 4.32 6.38 8.39
C GLU A 105 4.70 6.53 6.92
N ILE A 106 4.44 5.51 6.12
CA ILE A 106 4.71 5.57 4.69
C ILE A 106 3.84 6.64 4.03
N TYR A 107 2.57 6.72 4.41
CA TYR A 107 1.68 7.78 3.91
C TYR A 107 2.20 9.16 4.27
N ARG A 108 2.62 9.39 5.51
CA ARG A 108 3.14 10.69 5.94
C ARG A 108 4.37 11.10 5.15
N ARG A 109 5.23 10.13 4.80
CA ARG A 109 6.46 10.41 4.06
C ARG A 109 6.22 10.62 2.57
N THR A 110 5.08 10.18 2.04
CA THR A 110 4.80 10.24 0.60
C THR A 110 3.74 11.27 0.24
N ILE A 111 2.96 11.76 1.21
CA ILE A 111 1.85 12.67 0.92
C ILE A 111 2.31 13.95 0.20
N ALA A 112 3.49 14.45 0.53
CA ALA A 112 4.02 15.68 -0.07
C ALA A 112 4.47 15.50 -1.52
N ILE A 113 4.75 14.28 -1.93
CA ILE A 113 5.23 13.99 -3.29
C ILE A 113 4.22 13.23 -4.13
N ALA A 114 3.06 12.92 -3.57
CA ALA A 114 2.04 12.17 -4.29
C ALA A 114 1.37 13.06 -5.35
N ASP A 115 1.16 12.46 -6.52
CA ASP A 115 0.44 13.13 -7.61
C ASP A 115 -1.06 13.04 -7.40
N ARG A 116 -1.53 12.03 -6.65
CA ARG A 116 -2.95 11.81 -6.40
C ARG A 116 -3.13 11.03 -5.11
N VAL A 117 -4.21 11.33 -4.41
CA VAL A 117 -4.61 10.60 -3.20
C VAL A 117 -6.03 10.08 -3.40
N TRP A 118 -6.17 8.76 -3.27
CA TRP A 118 -7.47 8.11 -3.30
C TRP A 118 -7.87 7.82 -1.86
N LEU A 119 -8.90 8.48 -1.39
CA LEU A 119 -9.39 8.31 -0.03
C LEU A 119 -10.82 7.80 -0.08
N THR A 120 -11.01 6.55 0.30
CA THR A 120 -12.35 5.96 0.38
C THR A 120 -12.90 6.21 1.77
N LYS A 121 -14.01 6.91 1.86
CA LYS A 121 -14.70 7.09 3.12
C LYS A 121 -15.56 5.87 3.41
N ILE A 122 -15.37 5.33 4.60
CA ILE A 122 -16.18 4.22 5.10
C ILE A 122 -17.27 4.83 5.96
N ASP A 123 -18.52 4.52 5.64
CA ASP A 123 -19.69 5.12 6.26
C ASP A 123 -20.03 4.52 7.64
N HIS A 124 -19.01 4.05 8.33
CA HIS A 124 -19.13 3.50 9.67
C HIS A 124 -18.08 4.15 10.56
N ASP A 125 -18.44 4.35 11.82
CA ASP A 125 -17.47 4.78 12.81
C ASP A 125 -16.76 3.54 13.33
N PHE A 126 -15.48 3.43 12.99
CA PHE A 126 -14.63 2.40 13.55
C PHE A 126 -13.92 2.97 14.76
N GLU A 127 -13.69 2.12 15.77
CA GLU A 127 -12.80 2.49 16.85
C GLU A 127 -11.38 2.47 16.29
N GLY A 128 -10.94 3.64 15.86
CA GLY A 128 -9.60 3.79 15.34
C GLY A 128 -8.60 3.98 16.45
N ASP A 129 -7.44 3.44 16.26
CA ASP A 129 -6.36 3.51 17.26
C ASP A 129 -5.25 4.42 16.80
#